data_4316c5fbc609a68fe090d0b454852421
#
_entry.id   4316c5fbc609a68fe090d0b454852421
#
_cell.length_a   1.000
_cell.length_b   1.000
_cell.length_c   1.000
_cell.angle_alpha   90.00
_cell.angle_beta   90.00
_cell.angle_gamma   90.00
#
_symmetry.space_group_name_H-M   'P 1'
#
loop_
_entity.id
_entity.type
_entity.pdbx_description
1 polymer ?
#
loop_
_entity_poly.entity_id
_entity_poly.type
_entity_poly.pdbx_seq_one_letter_code
_entity_poly.pdbx_strand_id
1 'polypeptide(L)'
;MPGSARKGSRPGHGWSSQPLMAIPPGSRYPWPLASESTMFPNLAPVTRNLLIANVAVFLLQMLMPAAMVPLALWPLGSGYFQPWQIVTNAFMHGGWPHLLFNMYALFMFGSQVERALEARNYTIYYFVCLITASILQLLWLRYVEGDFQSPTVGASGAIFGLLLAFGLLWPRERMIVFPIPAAIPALPLVLGYAALELVAGVLGWMPGIAHFAHLGGMLGGYVMLQYLRGRLPIKPKRRLLR
;
A
#
# COMPACT_ATOMS: atom_id res chain seq x y z
N MET A 1 35.21 -49.19 48.12
CA MET A 1 34.07 -49.14 47.26
C MET A 1 33.61 -47.67 47.19
N PRO A 2 33.72 -47.00 46.04
CA PRO A 2 33.30 -45.58 45.90
C PRO A 2 31.92 -45.46 45.30
N GLY A 3 31.09 -44.60 45.92
CA GLY A 3 29.77 -44.26 45.46
C GLY A 3 29.75 -43.30 44.26
N SER A 4 29.01 -43.67 43.26
CA SER A 4 28.82 -42.89 42.04
C SER A 4 27.84 -41.74 42.22
N ALA A 5 28.29 -40.52 42.02
CA ALA A 5 27.45 -39.33 41.93
C ALA A 5 26.68 -39.31 40.61
N ARG A 6 25.36 -39.35 40.66
CA ARG A 6 24.46 -39.11 39.52
C ARG A 6 24.41 -37.59 39.22
N LYS A 7 24.94 -37.21 38.06
CA LYS A 7 24.72 -35.87 37.48
C LYS A 7 23.30 -35.78 36.93
N GLY A 8 22.50 -34.88 37.48
CA GLY A 8 21.18 -34.54 36.97
C GLY A 8 21.28 -33.80 35.63
N SER A 9 20.70 -34.36 34.61
CA SER A 9 20.54 -33.73 33.31
C SER A 9 19.36 -32.74 33.35
N ARG A 10 19.63 -31.48 33.10
CA ARG A 10 18.60 -30.45 32.86
C ARG A 10 17.93 -30.71 31.48
N PRO A 11 16.60 -30.64 31.35
CA PRO A 11 15.98 -30.73 30.06
C PRO A 11 16.28 -29.43 29.30
N GLY A 12 17.02 -29.54 28.22
CA GLY A 12 17.20 -28.47 27.24
C GLY A 12 15.89 -28.19 26.51
N HIS A 13 15.37 -26.97 26.61
CA HIS A 13 14.32 -26.50 25.74
C HIS A 13 14.89 -26.38 24.33
N GLY A 14 14.78 -27.46 23.58
CA GLY A 14 15.04 -27.46 22.15
C GLY A 14 13.95 -26.67 21.45
N TRP A 15 14.28 -25.46 21.03
CA TRP A 15 13.54 -24.79 20.00
C TRP A 15 13.79 -25.57 18.70
N SER A 16 12.84 -26.40 18.32
CA SER A 16 12.84 -27.02 17.00
C SER A 16 12.66 -25.92 15.97
N SER A 17 13.75 -25.55 15.32
CA SER A 17 13.72 -24.81 14.06
C SER A 17 13.10 -25.72 13.01
N GLN A 18 11.77 -25.70 12.88
CA GLN A 18 11.12 -26.29 11.71
C GLN A 18 11.57 -25.46 10.51
N PRO A 19 12.15 -26.06 9.47
CA PRO A 19 12.41 -25.35 8.23
C PRO A 19 11.06 -24.97 7.62
N LEU A 20 10.85 -23.65 7.42
CA LEU A 20 9.75 -23.13 6.62
C LEU A 20 9.75 -23.87 5.28
N MET A 21 8.66 -24.58 5.01
CA MET A 21 8.47 -25.40 3.81
C MET A 21 8.91 -24.64 2.56
N ALA A 22 9.98 -25.13 1.94
CA ALA A 22 10.35 -24.73 0.60
C ALA A 22 9.20 -25.19 -0.33
N ILE A 23 8.55 -24.22 -0.99
CA ILE A 23 7.51 -24.52 -1.97
C ILE A 23 8.19 -25.14 -3.20
N PRO A 24 7.88 -26.40 -3.57
CA PRO A 24 8.50 -27.04 -4.72
C PRO A 24 8.16 -26.29 -6.01
N PRO A 25 9.09 -26.18 -6.96
CA PRO A 25 8.82 -25.59 -8.27
C PRO A 25 7.78 -26.44 -8.98
N GLY A 26 6.62 -25.86 -9.33
CA GLY A 26 5.52 -26.54 -10.01
C GLY A 26 4.26 -26.80 -9.16
N SER A 27 4.25 -26.53 -7.87
CA SER A 27 3.02 -26.59 -7.09
C SER A 27 2.10 -25.45 -7.55
N ARG A 28 1.00 -25.79 -8.23
CA ARG A 28 -0.16 -24.91 -8.30
C ARG A 28 -0.56 -24.69 -6.84
N TYR A 29 -0.51 -23.42 -6.37
CA TYR A 29 -1.05 -23.09 -5.06
C TYR A 29 -2.50 -23.61 -5.03
N PRO A 30 -2.82 -24.58 -4.18
CA PRO A 30 -4.20 -24.77 -3.85
C PRO A 30 -4.57 -23.54 -3.02
N TRP A 31 -5.25 -22.57 -3.62
CA TRP A 31 -6.13 -21.74 -2.83
C TRP A 31 -6.92 -22.74 -1.98
N PRO A 32 -6.97 -22.59 -0.65
CA PRO A 32 -8.00 -23.27 0.07
C PRO A 32 -9.29 -22.85 -0.62
N LEU A 33 -9.91 -23.81 -1.34
CA LEU A 33 -11.25 -23.65 -1.84
C LEU A 33 -12.01 -23.09 -0.66
N ALA A 34 -12.54 -21.87 -0.82
CA ALA A 34 -13.21 -21.16 0.24
C ALA A 34 -14.14 -22.15 0.94
N SER A 35 -13.88 -22.41 2.21
CA SER A 35 -14.87 -23.07 3.04
C SER A 35 -16.11 -22.20 2.92
N GLU A 36 -17.15 -22.77 2.32
CA GLU A 36 -18.46 -22.18 2.16
C GLU A 36 -18.82 -21.43 3.43
N SER A 37 -18.88 -20.13 3.39
CA SER A 37 -19.72 -19.26 4.23
C SER A 37 -19.23 -17.86 4.54
N THR A 38 -18.46 -17.19 3.68
CA THR A 38 -18.45 -15.73 3.79
C THR A 38 -18.38 -15.10 2.41
N MET A 39 -19.43 -14.37 2.07
CA MET A 39 -19.57 -13.55 0.85
C MET A 39 -18.48 -12.45 0.76
N PHE A 40 -17.64 -12.36 1.79
CA PHE A 40 -16.47 -11.49 1.84
C PHE A 40 -15.27 -12.31 2.30
N PRO A 41 -14.16 -12.38 1.53
CA PRO A 41 -12.91 -12.92 2.03
C PRO A 41 -12.56 -12.19 3.32
N ASN A 42 -12.12 -12.90 4.36
CA ASN A 42 -11.73 -12.31 5.64
C ASN A 42 -10.75 -11.16 5.40
N LEU A 43 -11.25 -9.93 5.47
CA LEU A 43 -10.43 -8.73 5.31
C LEU A 43 -9.37 -8.70 6.42
N ALA A 44 -8.13 -8.49 6.03
CA ALA A 44 -7.06 -8.31 6.98
C ALA A 44 -7.32 -7.04 7.82
N PRO A 45 -6.98 -7.04 9.12
CA PRO A 45 -7.49 -6.06 10.07
C PRO A 45 -7.09 -4.61 9.75
N VAL A 46 -5.87 -4.35 9.28
CA VAL A 46 -5.44 -2.99 8.93
C VAL A 46 -6.16 -2.51 7.67
N THR A 47 -6.25 -3.34 6.65
CA THR A 47 -6.99 -3.05 5.42
C THR A 47 -8.46 -2.73 5.72
N ARG A 48 -9.11 -3.53 6.55
CA ARG A 48 -10.49 -3.28 7.00
C ARG A 48 -10.62 -1.92 7.69
N ASN A 49 -9.71 -1.60 8.62
CA ASN A 49 -9.74 -0.35 9.36
C ASN A 49 -9.50 0.86 8.43
N LEU A 50 -8.60 0.73 7.45
CA LEU A 50 -8.38 1.76 6.43
C LEU A 50 -9.63 1.99 5.57
N LEU A 51 -10.31 0.92 5.14
CA LEU A 51 -11.58 1.02 4.40
C LEU A 51 -12.63 1.77 5.22
N ILE A 52 -12.83 1.37 6.49
CA ILE A 52 -13.80 2.02 7.39
C ILE A 52 -13.43 3.50 7.61
N ALA A 53 -12.16 3.81 7.86
CA ALA A 53 -11.71 5.18 8.09
C ALA A 53 -11.96 6.08 6.87
N ASN A 54 -11.64 5.61 5.66
CA ASN A 54 -11.88 6.37 4.43
C ASN A 54 -13.37 6.64 4.19
N VAL A 55 -14.22 5.62 4.35
CA VAL A 55 -15.68 5.79 4.21
C VAL A 55 -16.21 6.75 5.28
N ALA A 56 -15.80 6.60 6.55
CA ALA A 56 -16.25 7.45 7.63
C ALA A 56 -15.86 8.93 7.42
N VAL A 57 -14.59 9.18 7.02
CA VAL A 57 -14.12 10.54 6.73
C VAL A 57 -14.86 11.14 5.53
N PHE A 58 -15.13 10.35 4.49
CA PHE A 58 -15.89 10.83 3.33
C PHE A 58 -17.33 11.19 3.69
N LEU A 59 -17.99 10.41 4.54
CA LEU A 59 -19.33 10.75 5.03
C LEU A 59 -19.31 12.03 5.88
N LEU A 60 -18.30 12.21 6.75
CA LEU A 60 -18.10 13.46 7.47
C LEU A 60 -17.83 14.64 6.53
N GLN A 61 -17.05 14.43 5.46
CA GLN A 61 -16.81 15.45 4.44
C GLN A 61 -18.10 15.89 3.74
N MET A 62 -19.02 14.97 3.51
CA MET A 62 -20.33 15.31 2.93
C MET A 62 -21.23 16.08 3.91
N LEU A 63 -21.17 15.75 5.19
CA LEU A 63 -21.99 16.40 6.23
C LEU A 63 -21.42 17.77 6.64
N MET A 64 -20.09 17.92 6.63
CA MET A 64 -19.38 19.09 7.16
C MET A 64 -18.27 19.54 6.19
N PRO A 65 -18.58 19.90 4.93
CA PRO A 65 -17.57 20.14 3.89
C PRO A 65 -16.57 21.26 4.29
N ALA A 66 -17.05 22.36 4.88
CA ALA A 66 -16.18 23.46 5.28
C ALA A 66 -15.18 23.08 6.39
N ALA A 67 -15.58 22.23 7.33
CA ALA A 67 -14.70 21.75 8.39
C ALA A 67 -13.61 20.78 7.88
N MET A 68 -13.81 20.17 6.71
CA MET A 68 -12.88 19.21 6.12
C MET A 68 -11.83 19.88 5.21
N VAL A 69 -12.05 21.11 4.75
CA VAL A 69 -11.10 21.84 3.87
C VAL A 69 -9.67 21.89 4.44
N PRO A 70 -9.44 22.12 5.76
CA PRO A 70 -8.10 22.12 6.34
C PRO A 70 -7.39 20.75 6.35
N LEU A 71 -8.07 19.67 5.97
CA LEU A 71 -7.50 18.31 5.94
C LEU A 71 -6.99 17.92 4.55
N ALA A 72 -7.39 18.64 3.49
CA ALA A 72 -6.88 18.46 2.13
C ALA A 72 -5.41 18.91 2.04
N LEU A 73 -4.63 18.32 1.15
CA LEU A 73 -3.23 18.69 0.94
C LEU A 73 -3.15 19.94 0.07
N TRP A 74 -3.01 21.10 0.69
CA TRP A 74 -2.83 22.36 0.00
C TRP A 74 -1.38 22.53 -0.49
N PRO A 75 -1.16 23.14 -1.66
CA PRO A 75 0.18 23.36 -2.21
C PRO A 75 1.06 24.20 -1.29
N LEU A 76 2.38 23.98 -1.36
CA LEU A 76 3.36 24.80 -0.67
C LEU A 76 3.32 26.23 -1.22
N GLY A 77 3.11 27.21 -0.34
CA GLY A 77 2.98 28.63 -0.73
C GLY A 77 1.55 29.08 -0.98
N SER A 78 0.55 28.21 -0.85
CA SER A 78 -0.88 28.58 -0.91
C SER A 78 -1.33 29.49 0.25
N GLY A 79 -0.60 29.49 1.36
CA GLY A 79 -1.02 30.07 2.64
C GLY A 79 -1.92 29.14 3.48
N TYR A 80 -2.38 28.01 2.92
CA TYR A 80 -3.26 27.04 3.58
C TYR A 80 -2.57 25.72 3.94
N PHE A 81 -1.33 25.50 3.49
CA PHE A 81 -0.59 24.30 3.80
C PHE A 81 -0.34 24.14 5.30
N GLN A 82 -0.61 22.93 5.80
CA GLN A 82 -0.32 22.52 7.16
C GLN A 82 0.33 21.13 7.18
N PRO A 83 1.30 20.83 8.06
CA PRO A 83 2.04 19.56 8.04
C PRO A 83 1.18 18.30 8.17
N TRP A 84 0.07 18.33 8.91
CA TRP A 84 -0.82 17.18 9.06
C TRP A 84 -1.51 16.79 7.75
N GLN A 85 -1.62 17.71 6.79
CA GLN A 85 -2.24 17.47 5.49
C GLN A 85 -1.49 16.41 4.68
N ILE A 86 -0.19 16.22 4.94
CA ILE A 86 0.60 15.13 4.35
C ILE A 86 -0.03 13.77 4.61
N VAL A 87 -0.75 13.62 5.73
CA VAL A 87 -1.41 12.36 6.10
C VAL A 87 -2.92 12.43 5.92
N THR A 88 -3.56 13.52 6.35
CA THR A 88 -5.03 13.61 6.38
C THR A 88 -5.67 13.61 5.01
N ASN A 89 -4.99 14.15 4.00
CA ASN A 89 -5.47 14.18 2.61
C ASN A 89 -5.86 12.81 2.07
N ALA A 90 -5.17 11.77 2.50
CA ALA A 90 -5.37 10.40 2.02
C ALA A 90 -6.71 9.77 2.46
N PHE A 91 -7.41 10.39 3.41
CA PHE A 91 -8.72 9.93 3.85
C PHE A 91 -9.86 10.75 3.23
N MET A 92 -9.55 11.81 2.52
CA MET A 92 -10.53 12.65 1.81
C MET A 92 -10.69 12.21 0.35
N HIS A 93 -11.85 12.46 -0.23
CA HIS A 93 -12.12 12.08 -1.62
C HIS A 93 -12.91 13.15 -2.36
N GLY A 94 -12.60 13.33 -3.64
CA GLY A 94 -13.22 14.34 -4.52
C GLY A 94 -14.65 14.00 -4.98
N GLY A 95 -15.22 12.88 -4.52
CA GLY A 95 -16.59 12.45 -4.88
C GLY A 95 -16.75 10.93 -4.82
N TRP A 96 -17.99 10.47 -5.02
CA TRP A 96 -18.35 9.05 -4.96
C TRP A 96 -17.52 8.14 -5.89
N PRO A 97 -17.34 8.47 -7.18
CA PRO A 97 -16.52 7.62 -8.05
C PRO A 97 -15.08 7.48 -7.54
N HIS A 98 -14.48 8.58 -7.07
CA HIS A 98 -13.13 8.59 -6.54
C HIS A 98 -13.01 7.69 -5.29
N LEU A 99 -13.94 7.81 -4.34
CA LEU A 99 -13.99 6.93 -3.17
C LEU A 99 -14.15 5.47 -3.59
N LEU A 100 -15.12 5.16 -4.45
CA LEU A 100 -15.43 3.78 -4.83
C LEU A 100 -14.25 3.09 -5.52
N PHE A 101 -13.55 3.76 -6.45
CA PHE A 101 -12.36 3.21 -7.10
C PHE A 101 -11.21 2.98 -6.11
N ASN A 102 -10.99 3.92 -5.19
CA ASN A 102 -9.98 3.76 -4.14
C ASN A 102 -10.31 2.59 -3.21
N MET A 103 -11.54 2.49 -2.73
CA MET A 103 -11.96 1.42 -1.82
C MET A 103 -11.94 0.06 -2.51
N TYR A 104 -12.34 0.00 -3.77
CA TYR A 104 -12.25 -1.22 -4.56
C TYR A 104 -10.79 -1.69 -4.70
N ALA A 105 -9.87 -0.80 -5.07
CA ALA A 105 -8.46 -1.14 -5.19
C ALA A 105 -7.84 -1.53 -3.84
N LEU A 106 -8.16 -0.80 -2.76
CA LEU A 106 -7.71 -1.13 -1.41
C LEU A 106 -8.26 -2.50 -0.94
N PHE A 107 -9.52 -2.82 -1.26
CA PHE A 107 -10.12 -4.12 -1.00
C PHE A 107 -9.39 -5.24 -1.75
N MET A 108 -9.14 -5.05 -3.04
CA MET A 108 -8.53 -6.06 -3.91
C MET A 108 -7.08 -6.37 -3.53
N PHE A 109 -6.27 -5.34 -3.26
CA PHE A 109 -4.83 -5.51 -3.05
C PHE A 109 -4.41 -5.47 -1.58
N GLY A 110 -5.11 -4.70 -0.77
CA GLY A 110 -4.71 -4.39 0.60
C GLY A 110 -4.51 -5.65 1.45
N SER A 111 -5.53 -6.50 1.53
CA SER A 111 -5.47 -7.69 2.39
C SER A 111 -4.42 -8.72 1.96
N GLN A 112 -4.14 -8.83 0.66
CA GLN A 112 -3.11 -9.74 0.17
C GLN A 112 -1.71 -9.22 0.54
N VAL A 113 -1.46 -7.93 0.32
CA VAL A 113 -0.19 -7.29 0.69
C VAL A 113 -0.03 -7.27 2.22
N GLU A 114 -1.09 -7.02 2.99
CA GLU A 114 -1.05 -7.07 4.46
C GLU A 114 -0.64 -8.44 4.98
N ARG A 115 -1.21 -9.54 4.44
CA ARG A 115 -0.81 -10.89 4.83
C ARG A 115 0.64 -11.21 4.49
N ALA A 116 1.15 -10.69 3.37
CA ALA A 116 2.53 -10.91 2.95
C ALA A 116 3.54 -10.11 3.78
N LEU A 117 3.20 -8.88 4.17
CA LEU A 117 4.08 -7.99 4.92
C LEU A 117 3.92 -8.11 6.43
N GLU A 118 2.87 -8.75 6.93
CA GLU A 118 2.36 -8.71 8.29
C GLU A 118 1.81 -7.31 8.66
N ALA A 119 0.83 -7.24 9.55
CA ALA A 119 0.06 -6.03 9.86
C ALA A 119 0.93 -4.81 10.18
N ARG A 120 1.99 -4.98 11.00
CA ARG A 120 2.90 -3.89 11.39
C ARG A 120 3.67 -3.33 10.19
N ASN A 121 4.29 -4.21 9.41
CA ASN A 121 5.10 -3.79 8.26
C ASN A 121 4.20 -3.21 7.15
N TYR A 122 3.00 -3.76 6.98
CA TYR A 122 1.99 -3.23 6.06
C TYR A 122 1.56 -1.82 6.44
N THR A 123 1.28 -1.57 7.73
CA THR A 123 0.94 -0.24 8.21
C THR A 123 2.05 0.75 7.90
N ILE A 124 3.30 0.41 8.24
CA ILE A 124 4.46 1.27 7.94
C ILE A 124 4.59 1.48 6.43
N TYR A 125 4.45 0.41 5.65
CA TYR A 125 4.50 0.45 4.19
C TYR A 125 3.46 1.41 3.61
N TYR A 126 2.21 1.29 4.02
CA TYR A 126 1.11 2.13 3.58
C TYR A 126 1.38 3.62 3.86
N PHE A 127 1.80 3.94 5.08
CA PHE A 127 2.10 5.33 5.45
C PHE A 127 3.37 5.87 4.77
N VAL A 128 4.38 5.06 4.52
CA VAL A 128 5.53 5.48 3.70
C VAL A 128 5.08 5.83 2.28
N CYS A 129 4.27 4.98 1.64
CA CYS A 129 3.71 5.28 0.32
C CYS A 129 2.90 6.58 0.32
N LEU A 130 2.04 6.77 1.32
CA LEU A 130 1.21 7.94 1.49
C LEU A 130 2.05 9.22 1.64
N ILE A 131 3.04 9.19 2.54
CA ILE A 131 3.90 10.36 2.82
C ILE A 131 4.73 10.72 1.58
N THR A 132 5.34 9.74 0.92
CA THR A 132 6.14 10.00 -0.29
C THR A 132 5.26 10.46 -1.46
N ALA A 133 4.02 9.98 -1.58
CA ALA A 133 3.04 10.47 -2.52
C ALA A 133 2.76 11.97 -2.30
N SER A 134 2.42 12.34 -1.07
CA SER A 134 2.12 13.73 -0.70
C SER A 134 3.32 14.66 -0.92
N ILE A 135 4.53 14.20 -0.54
CA ILE A 135 5.75 14.99 -0.73
C ILE A 135 6.03 15.21 -2.23
N LEU A 136 5.99 14.17 -3.04
CA LEU A 136 6.27 14.31 -4.48
C LEU A 136 5.23 15.20 -5.17
N GLN A 137 3.96 15.09 -4.81
CA GLN A 137 2.89 15.96 -5.31
C GLN A 137 3.14 17.44 -4.93
N LEU A 138 3.48 17.72 -3.67
CA LEU A 138 3.78 19.09 -3.21
C LEU A 138 4.96 19.69 -3.97
N LEU A 139 6.03 18.91 -4.19
CA LEU A 139 7.20 19.36 -4.94
C LEU A 139 6.85 19.63 -6.40
N TRP A 140 6.05 18.76 -7.02
CA TRP A 140 5.61 18.92 -8.40
C TRP A 140 4.76 20.17 -8.58
N LEU A 141 3.71 20.34 -7.76
CA LEU A 141 2.85 21.53 -7.80
C LEU A 141 3.66 22.81 -7.60
N ARG A 142 4.60 22.81 -6.67
CA ARG A 142 5.39 24.00 -6.32
C ARG A 142 6.40 24.38 -7.38
N TYR A 143 7.15 23.41 -7.93
CA TYR A 143 8.34 23.69 -8.73
C TYR A 143 8.17 23.45 -10.23
N VAL A 144 7.16 22.72 -10.64
CA VAL A 144 6.93 22.38 -12.05
C VAL A 144 5.65 23.01 -12.60
N GLU A 145 4.51 22.79 -11.95
CA GLU A 145 3.24 23.37 -12.40
C GLU A 145 3.05 24.83 -11.97
N GLY A 146 3.63 25.24 -10.85
CA GLY A 146 3.39 26.56 -10.28
C GLY A 146 1.95 26.74 -9.78
N ASP A 147 1.28 25.64 -9.45
CA ASP A 147 -0.08 25.67 -8.89
C ASP A 147 -0.03 25.86 -7.37
N PHE A 148 -0.68 26.91 -6.91
CA PHE A 148 -0.80 27.29 -5.49
C PHE A 148 -2.24 27.20 -4.97
N GLN A 149 -3.20 26.74 -5.79
CA GLN A 149 -4.62 26.86 -5.48
C GLN A 149 -5.35 25.53 -5.42
N SER A 150 -4.85 24.49 -6.10
CA SER A 150 -5.54 23.19 -6.21
C SER A 150 -5.13 22.22 -5.12
N PRO A 151 -5.98 21.96 -4.11
CA PRO A 151 -5.67 20.97 -3.09
C PRO A 151 -5.78 19.54 -3.65
N THR A 152 -4.92 18.65 -3.15
CA THR A 152 -4.92 17.22 -3.49
C THR A 152 -5.61 16.43 -2.37
N VAL A 153 -6.40 15.42 -2.77
CA VAL A 153 -7.09 14.49 -1.86
C VAL A 153 -7.09 13.08 -2.43
N GLY A 154 -7.09 12.06 -1.58
CA GLY A 154 -7.30 10.67 -1.97
C GLY A 154 -6.27 9.68 -1.44
N ALA A 155 -6.72 8.45 -1.17
CA ALA A 155 -5.87 7.33 -0.77
C ALA A 155 -5.00 6.79 -1.92
N SER A 156 -5.22 7.26 -3.15
CA SER A 156 -4.66 6.66 -4.37
C SER A 156 -3.15 6.60 -4.39
N GLY A 157 -2.44 7.60 -3.86
CA GLY A 157 -0.98 7.55 -3.76
C GLY A 157 -0.49 6.32 -2.99
N ALA A 158 -1.06 6.04 -1.81
CA ALA A 158 -0.73 4.83 -1.06
C ALA A 158 -1.18 3.55 -1.78
N ILE A 159 -2.33 3.57 -2.44
CA ILE A 159 -2.88 2.44 -3.21
C ILE A 159 -1.99 2.10 -4.41
N PHE A 160 -1.43 3.08 -5.12
CA PHE A 160 -0.44 2.82 -6.17
C PHE A 160 0.83 2.18 -5.61
N GLY A 161 1.24 2.54 -4.39
CA GLY A 161 2.28 1.80 -3.66
C GLY A 161 1.91 0.34 -3.39
N LEU A 162 0.66 0.07 -2.97
CA LEU A 162 0.16 -1.30 -2.78
C LEU A 162 0.11 -2.08 -4.09
N LEU A 163 -0.32 -1.44 -5.17
CA LEU A 163 -0.35 -2.04 -6.51
C LEU A 163 1.06 -2.43 -6.96
N LEU A 164 2.06 -1.57 -6.70
CA LEU A 164 3.47 -1.90 -6.95
C LEU A 164 3.94 -3.08 -6.10
N ALA A 165 3.63 -3.11 -4.79
CA ALA A 165 3.96 -4.24 -3.94
C ALA A 165 3.37 -5.53 -4.48
N PHE A 166 2.10 -5.50 -4.87
CA PHE A 166 1.42 -6.65 -5.46
C PHE A 166 2.14 -7.14 -6.72
N GLY A 167 2.44 -6.26 -7.67
CA GLY A 167 3.16 -6.61 -8.90
C GLY A 167 4.55 -7.17 -8.66
N LEU A 168 5.27 -6.69 -7.63
CA LEU A 168 6.62 -7.16 -7.29
C LEU A 168 6.63 -8.45 -6.44
N LEU A 169 5.57 -8.72 -5.69
CA LEU A 169 5.42 -9.94 -4.87
C LEU A 169 4.84 -11.10 -5.71
N TRP A 170 3.91 -10.80 -6.59
CA TRP A 170 3.24 -11.78 -7.45
C TRP A 170 3.29 -11.39 -8.94
N PRO A 171 4.49 -11.32 -9.56
CA PRO A 171 4.68 -10.74 -10.90
C PRO A 171 3.94 -11.45 -12.02
N ARG A 172 3.61 -12.74 -11.84
CA ARG A 172 2.94 -13.58 -12.84
C ARG A 172 1.44 -13.78 -12.57
N GLU A 173 0.93 -13.26 -11.45
CA GLU A 173 -0.50 -13.31 -11.13
C GLU A 173 -1.27 -12.56 -12.21
N ARG A 174 -2.37 -13.15 -12.70
CA ARG A 174 -3.14 -12.57 -13.79
C ARG A 174 -4.28 -11.74 -13.24
N MET A 175 -4.35 -10.50 -13.69
CA MET A 175 -5.34 -9.52 -13.29
C MET A 175 -6.21 -9.13 -14.48
N ILE A 176 -7.51 -9.06 -14.26
CA ILE A 176 -8.46 -8.47 -15.21
C ILE A 176 -8.78 -7.07 -14.70
N VAL A 177 -8.49 -6.06 -15.51
CA VAL A 177 -8.75 -4.66 -15.18
C VAL A 177 -9.77 -4.11 -16.17
N PHE A 178 -10.96 -3.77 -15.66
CA PHE A 178 -11.99 -3.14 -16.48
C PHE A 178 -11.49 -1.81 -17.07
N PRO A 179 -11.75 -1.51 -18.36
CA PRO A 179 -12.55 -2.27 -19.31
C PRO A 179 -11.78 -3.26 -20.19
N ILE A 180 -10.55 -3.62 -19.84
CA ILE A 180 -9.71 -4.50 -20.67
C ILE A 180 -10.12 -5.97 -20.44
N PRO A 181 -10.71 -6.65 -21.45
CA PRO A 181 -11.21 -8.02 -21.29
C PRO A 181 -10.10 -9.07 -21.39
N ALA A 182 -8.89 -8.73 -20.97
CA ALA A 182 -7.72 -9.61 -21.01
C ALA A 182 -7.08 -9.76 -19.63
N ALA A 183 -6.67 -10.98 -19.30
CA ALA A 183 -5.92 -11.24 -18.08
C ALA A 183 -4.45 -10.90 -18.29
N ILE A 184 -3.99 -9.79 -17.73
CA ILE A 184 -2.62 -9.28 -17.84
C ILE A 184 -1.81 -9.68 -16.60
N PRO A 185 -0.55 -10.15 -16.73
CA PRO A 185 0.30 -10.38 -15.57
C PRO A 185 0.51 -9.11 -14.76
N ALA A 186 0.54 -9.23 -13.42
CA ALA A 186 0.53 -8.08 -12.50
C ALA A 186 1.72 -7.13 -12.71
N LEU A 187 2.94 -7.63 -12.88
CA LEU A 187 4.10 -6.76 -13.03
C LEU A 187 4.07 -5.92 -14.32
N PRO A 188 3.85 -6.48 -15.53
CA PRO A 188 3.65 -5.67 -16.74
C PRO A 188 2.52 -4.65 -16.62
N LEU A 189 1.40 -5.03 -16.01
CA LEU A 189 0.28 -4.13 -15.78
C LEU A 189 0.67 -2.93 -14.91
N VAL A 190 1.33 -3.20 -13.78
CA VAL A 190 1.78 -2.15 -12.84
C VAL A 190 2.81 -1.22 -13.47
N LEU A 191 3.75 -1.77 -14.25
CA LEU A 191 4.72 -0.95 -14.98
C LEU A 191 4.06 -0.12 -16.08
N GLY A 192 3.04 -0.67 -16.74
CA GLY A 192 2.21 0.06 -17.70
C GLY A 192 1.47 1.23 -17.05
N TYR A 193 0.88 1.03 -15.86
CA TYR A 193 0.28 2.13 -15.09
C TYR A 193 1.30 3.18 -14.68
N ALA A 194 2.48 2.78 -14.20
CA ALA A 194 3.55 3.74 -13.85
C ALA A 194 3.97 4.58 -15.07
N ALA A 195 4.12 3.97 -16.23
CA ALA A 195 4.43 4.67 -17.48
C ALA A 195 3.30 5.61 -17.91
N LEU A 196 2.04 5.17 -17.81
CA LEU A 196 0.86 5.99 -18.10
C LEU A 196 0.79 7.21 -17.17
N GLU A 197 0.96 7.02 -15.87
CA GLU A 197 0.96 8.12 -14.88
C GLU A 197 2.08 9.13 -15.18
N LEU A 198 3.27 8.66 -15.55
CA LEU A 198 4.38 9.53 -15.93
C LEU A 198 4.06 10.34 -17.19
N VAL A 199 3.62 9.67 -18.24
CA VAL A 199 3.30 10.33 -19.52
C VAL A 199 2.14 11.30 -19.36
N ALA A 200 1.06 10.87 -18.69
CA ALA A 200 -0.11 11.72 -18.46
C ALA A 200 0.23 12.94 -17.60
N GLY A 201 1.04 12.75 -16.54
CA GLY A 201 1.47 13.85 -15.68
C GLY A 201 2.37 14.87 -16.40
N VAL A 202 3.32 14.40 -17.22
CA VAL A 202 4.22 15.29 -17.98
C VAL A 202 3.49 16.01 -19.11
N LEU A 203 2.52 15.36 -19.78
CA LEU A 203 1.75 15.96 -20.88
C LEU A 203 0.51 16.75 -20.40
N GLY A 204 0.23 16.75 -19.09
CA GLY A 204 -0.97 17.41 -18.53
C GLY A 204 -2.28 16.75 -18.94
N TRP A 205 -2.26 15.44 -19.23
CA TRP A 205 -3.47 14.69 -19.56
C TRP A 205 -4.29 14.41 -18.30
N MET A 206 -5.61 14.33 -18.47
CA MET A 206 -6.56 14.05 -17.39
C MET A 206 -6.38 15.02 -16.20
N PRO A 207 -6.62 16.32 -16.40
CA PRO A 207 -6.52 17.31 -15.34
C PRO A 207 -7.38 16.93 -14.13
N GLY A 208 -6.88 17.20 -12.94
CA GLY A 208 -7.53 16.80 -11.67
C GLY A 208 -7.09 15.43 -11.14
N ILE A 209 -6.26 14.68 -11.87
CA ILE A 209 -5.60 13.49 -11.36
C ILE A 209 -4.19 13.86 -10.88
N ALA A 210 -3.86 13.51 -9.64
CA ALA A 210 -2.56 13.77 -9.02
C ALA A 210 -1.52 12.71 -9.43
N HIS A 211 -1.12 12.70 -10.70
CA HIS A 211 -0.23 11.70 -11.30
C HIS A 211 1.08 11.54 -10.50
N PHE A 212 1.65 12.63 -10.04
CA PHE A 212 2.91 12.59 -9.28
C PHE A 212 2.73 12.11 -7.84
N ALA A 213 1.53 12.22 -7.27
CA ALA A 213 1.21 11.51 -6.04
C ALA A 213 1.23 9.99 -6.23
N HIS A 214 0.66 9.48 -7.35
CA HIS A 214 0.68 8.06 -7.68
C HIS A 214 2.12 7.54 -7.84
N LEU A 215 2.93 8.23 -8.63
CA LEU A 215 4.35 7.89 -8.81
C LEU A 215 5.15 7.99 -7.50
N GLY A 216 4.87 9.00 -6.66
CA GLY A 216 5.48 9.15 -5.35
C GLY A 216 5.18 7.98 -4.42
N GLY A 217 3.92 7.51 -4.42
CA GLY A 217 3.52 6.34 -3.67
C GLY A 217 4.21 5.05 -4.15
N MET A 218 4.33 4.87 -5.47
CA MET A 218 5.08 3.74 -6.04
C MET A 218 6.57 3.82 -5.68
N LEU A 219 7.19 4.99 -5.74
CA LEU A 219 8.59 5.19 -5.38
C LEU A 219 8.85 4.85 -3.91
N GLY A 220 8.05 5.40 -2.99
CA GLY A 220 8.14 5.10 -1.56
C GLY A 220 7.91 3.61 -1.27
N GLY A 221 6.93 3.02 -1.94
CA GLY A 221 6.63 1.60 -1.86
C GLY A 221 7.79 0.73 -2.35
N TYR A 222 8.43 1.10 -3.46
CA TYR A 222 9.61 0.39 -3.94
C TYR A 222 10.75 0.42 -2.93
N VAL A 223 11.11 1.61 -2.45
CA VAL A 223 12.19 1.78 -1.47
C VAL A 223 11.90 1.00 -0.19
N MET A 224 10.67 1.10 0.34
CA MET A 224 10.28 0.38 1.56
C MET A 224 10.30 -1.14 1.35
N LEU A 225 9.87 -1.64 0.18
CA LEU A 225 9.92 -3.07 -0.12
C LEU A 225 11.38 -3.57 -0.24
N GLN A 226 12.29 -2.79 -0.83
CA GLN A 226 13.72 -3.12 -0.87
C GLN A 226 14.34 -3.14 0.54
N TYR A 227 13.92 -2.20 1.40
CA TYR A 227 14.30 -2.21 2.82
C TYR A 227 13.85 -3.51 3.49
N LEU A 228 12.57 -3.86 3.39
CA LEU A 228 12.01 -5.08 4.00
C LEU A 228 12.67 -6.37 3.47
N ARG A 229 13.11 -6.38 2.21
CA ARG A 229 13.89 -7.47 1.61
C ARG A 229 15.36 -7.49 2.07
N GLY A 230 15.81 -6.49 2.86
CA GLY A 230 17.20 -6.37 3.32
C GLY A 230 18.20 -6.07 2.20
N ARG A 231 17.74 -5.43 1.10
CA ARG A 231 18.57 -5.05 -0.04
C ARG A 231 19.15 -3.64 0.07
N LEU A 232 18.73 -2.87 1.08
CA LEU A 232 19.32 -1.57 1.38
C LEU A 232 20.46 -1.71 2.40
N PRO A 233 21.37 -0.71 2.50
CA PRO A 233 22.45 -0.68 3.51
C PRO A 233 21.92 -0.80 4.94
N ILE A 234 20.78 -0.14 5.23
CA ILE A 234 20.05 -0.26 6.50
C ILE A 234 19.14 -1.50 6.39
N LYS A 235 19.29 -2.43 7.35
CA LYS A 235 18.56 -3.70 7.30
C LYS A 235 17.45 -3.75 8.34
N PRO A 236 16.29 -4.34 8.03
CA PRO A 236 15.24 -4.56 9.00
C PRO A 236 15.63 -5.63 10.02
N LYS A 237 15.08 -5.55 11.24
CA LYS A 237 15.26 -6.59 12.26
C LYS A 237 14.77 -7.97 11.81
N ARG A 238 13.71 -8.01 10.99
CA ARG A 238 13.19 -9.21 10.32
C ARG A 238 13.08 -8.91 8.83
N ARG A 239 13.64 -9.79 8.00
CA ARG A 239 13.56 -9.65 6.54
C ARG A 239 12.32 -10.35 6.03
N LEU A 240 11.69 -9.78 5.01
CA LEU A 240 10.80 -10.54 4.14
C LEU A 240 11.63 -11.57 3.38
N LEU A 241 11.33 -12.83 3.61
CA LEU A 241 11.90 -13.92 2.81
C LEU A 241 11.18 -13.91 1.46
N ARG A 242 11.82 -13.26 0.50
CA ARG A 242 11.54 -13.01 -0.94
C ARG A 242 10.91 -11.70 -1.32
#